data_93e70bb30dffb8fcd0e810317c23049e
#
_entry.id   93e70bb30dffb8fcd0e810317c23049e
#
_cell.length_a   1.000
_cell.length_b   1.000
_cell.length_c   1.000
_cell.angle_alpha   90.00
_cell.angle_beta   90.00
_cell.angle_gamma   90.00
#
_symmetry.space_group_name_H-M   'P 1'
#
loop_
_entity.id
_entity.type
_entity.pdbx_description
1 polymer ?
#
loop_
_entity_poly.entity_id
_entity_poly.type
_entity_poly.pdbx_seq_one_letter_code
_entity_poly.pdbx_strand_id
1 'polypeptide(L)'
;MKRLMFALTALVSPAFAQAQEPQSIVPTLLLFGGMFVVMYFLMIRPQQKRAKQHRDLVSSLKVGDEILLSSGFVARIRALDDNYVSAEIAPNVVIKAQRQAINSLLPKGTYREKIDATPEKAD
;
A
#
# COMPACT_ATOMS: atom_id res chain seq x y z
N MET A 1 8.85 51.28 36.31
CA MET A 1 8.55 49.84 36.18
C MET A 1 7.06 49.55 35.98
N LYS A 2 6.18 50.20 36.71
CA LYS A 2 4.72 49.96 36.54
C LYS A 2 4.20 50.30 35.13
N ARG A 3 4.73 51.35 34.52
CA ARG A 3 4.34 51.74 33.16
C ARG A 3 4.78 50.78 32.08
N LEU A 4 5.93 50.11 32.28
CA LEU A 4 6.43 49.10 31.37
C LEU A 4 5.61 47.82 31.45
N MET A 5 5.18 47.43 32.66
CA MET A 5 4.32 46.27 32.84
C MET A 5 2.93 46.47 32.22
N PHE A 6 2.38 47.69 32.33
CA PHE A 6 1.12 48.04 31.67
C PHE A 6 1.23 48.00 30.15
N ALA A 7 2.35 48.45 29.61
CA ALA A 7 2.57 48.41 28.16
C ALA A 7 2.70 46.99 27.64
N LEU A 8 3.36 46.10 28.37
CA LEU A 8 3.47 44.69 28.04
C LEU A 8 2.12 43.98 28.10
N THR A 9 1.31 44.30 29.11
CA THR A 9 -0.02 43.71 29.26
C THR A 9 -0.94 44.16 28.13
N ALA A 10 -0.85 45.39 27.71
CA ALA A 10 -1.64 45.93 26.61
C ALA A 10 -1.28 45.33 25.27
N LEU A 11 -0.01 44.95 25.07
CA LEU A 11 0.43 44.28 23.84
C LEU A 11 -0.06 42.81 23.72
N VAL A 12 -0.20 42.14 24.86
CA VAL A 12 -0.66 40.76 24.90
C VAL A 12 -2.18 40.65 24.88
N SER A 13 -2.88 41.60 25.50
CA SER A 13 -4.34 41.59 25.62
C SER A 13 -5.09 41.50 24.28
N PRO A 14 -4.72 42.24 23.24
CA PRO A 14 -5.43 42.14 21.96
C PRO A 14 -5.34 40.75 21.31
N ALA A 15 -4.21 40.10 21.48
CA ALA A 15 -4.02 38.75 20.92
C ALA A 15 -4.95 37.73 21.61
N PHE A 16 -5.08 37.82 22.94
CA PHE A 16 -6.01 36.98 23.68
C PHE A 16 -7.48 37.29 23.39
N ALA A 17 -7.79 38.56 23.22
CA ALA A 17 -9.15 38.99 22.88
C ALA A 17 -9.56 38.45 21.51
N GLN A 18 -8.66 38.47 20.55
CA GLN A 18 -8.92 37.89 19.23
C GLN A 18 -9.10 36.39 19.29
N ALA A 19 -8.35 35.70 20.14
CA ALA A 19 -8.50 34.24 20.32
C ALA A 19 -9.81 33.87 21.02
N GLN A 20 -10.39 34.79 21.78
CA GLN A 20 -11.65 34.58 22.50
C GLN A 20 -12.89 34.98 21.70
N GLU A 21 -12.73 35.71 20.62
CA GLU A 21 -13.87 36.07 19.76
C GLU A 21 -14.50 34.78 19.20
N PRO A 22 -15.84 34.72 19.22
CA PRO A 22 -16.51 33.57 18.64
C PRO A 22 -16.29 33.53 17.13
N GLN A 23 -15.34 32.72 16.72
CA GLN A 23 -15.07 32.53 15.31
C GLN A 23 -15.94 31.40 14.79
N SER A 24 -16.42 31.54 13.56
CA SER A 24 -17.12 30.48 12.90
C SER A 24 -16.21 29.26 12.76
N ILE A 25 -16.75 28.08 13.02
CA ILE A 25 -16.04 26.82 12.82
C ILE A 25 -15.95 26.45 11.34
N VAL A 26 -16.68 27.16 10.48
CA VAL A 26 -16.76 26.87 9.04
C VAL A 26 -15.39 26.91 8.35
N PRO A 27 -14.54 27.94 8.54
CA PRO A 27 -13.22 27.91 7.92
C PRO A 27 -12.36 26.74 8.36
N THR A 28 -12.43 26.38 9.64
CA THR A 28 -11.71 25.22 10.18
C THR A 28 -12.21 23.93 9.57
N LEU A 29 -13.53 23.76 9.45
CA LEU A 29 -14.13 22.59 8.82
C LEU A 29 -13.75 22.48 7.34
N LEU A 30 -13.73 23.61 6.63
CA LEU A 30 -13.32 23.64 5.24
C LEU A 30 -11.85 23.26 5.07
N LEU A 31 -10.99 23.75 5.95
CA LEU A 31 -9.56 23.43 5.92
C LEU A 31 -9.33 21.93 6.17
N PHE A 32 -9.92 21.39 7.23
CA PHE A 32 -9.78 19.97 7.56
C PHE A 32 -10.47 19.09 6.52
N GLY A 33 -11.66 19.47 6.07
CA GLY A 33 -12.37 18.76 5.00
C GLY A 33 -11.59 18.72 3.71
N GLY A 34 -10.99 19.84 3.31
CA GLY A 34 -10.13 19.89 2.14
C GLY A 34 -8.90 19.01 2.29
N MET A 35 -8.31 19.00 3.47
CA MET A 35 -7.15 18.16 3.78
C MET A 35 -7.52 16.68 3.69
N PHE A 36 -8.66 16.26 4.22
CA PHE A 36 -9.15 14.89 4.11
C PHE A 36 -9.42 14.50 2.66
N VAL A 37 -10.00 15.39 1.86
CA VAL A 37 -10.24 15.16 0.44
C VAL A 37 -8.93 14.95 -0.30
N VAL A 38 -7.93 15.78 -0.04
CA VAL A 38 -6.61 15.64 -0.66
C VAL A 38 -5.95 14.31 -0.26
N MET A 39 -6.02 13.96 1.02
CA MET A 39 -5.50 12.67 1.49
C MET A 39 -6.21 11.49 0.83
N TYR A 40 -7.52 11.58 0.68
CA TYR A 40 -8.30 10.54 0.00
C TYR A 40 -7.81 10.34 -1.44
N PHE A 41 -7.68 11.41 -2.22
CA PHE A 41 -7.25 11.29 -3.61
C PHE A 41 -5.80 10.86 -3.76
N LEU A 42 -4.92 11.24 -2.82
CA LEU A 42 -3.49 10.93 -2.92
C LEU A 42 -3.12 9.59 -2.32
N MET A 43 -3.84 9.14 -1.27
CA MET A 43 -3.47 7.92 -0.54
C MET A 43 -4.48 6.78 -0.71
N ILE A 44 -5.75 7.05 -0.50
CA ILE A 44 -6.77 5.98 -0.45
C ILE A 44 -7.13 5.49 -1.85
N ARG A 45 -7.33 6.40 -2.77
CA ARG A 45 -7.71 6.05 -4.14
C ARG A 45 -6.64 5.22 -4.86
N PRO A 46 -5.33 5.58 -4.81
CA PRO A 46 -4.30 4.73 -5.40
C PRO A 46 -4.22 3.34 -4.77
N GLN A 47 -4.42 3.25 -3.44
CA GLN A 47 -4.41 1.96 -2.75
C GLN A 47 -5.58 1.08 -3.18
N GLN A 48 -6.77 1.64 -3.33
CA GLN A 48 -7.93 0.91 -3.81
C GLN A 48 -7.73 0.40 -5.24
N LYS A 49 -7.11 1.21 -6.09
CA LYS A 49 -6.80 0.82 -7.45
C LYS A 49 -5.84 -0.36 -7.50
N ARG A 50 -4.79 -0.32 -6.68
CA ARG A 50 -3.82 -1.43 -6.56
C ARG A 50 -4.48 -2.69 -6.03
N ALA A 51 -5.33 -2.56 -5.01
CA ALA A 51 -6.06 -3.70 -4.45
C ALA A 51 -6.98 -4.34 -5.47
N LYS A 52 -7.65 -3.54 -6.29
CA LYS A 52 -8.51 -4.03 -7.37
C LYS A 52 -7.68 -4.76 -8.43
N GLN A 53 -6.56 -4.18 -8.86
CA GLN A 53 -5.67 -4.80 -9.83
C GLN A 53 -5.14 -6.14 -9.32
N HIS A 54 -4.77 -6.21 -8.06
CA HIS A 54 -4.31 -7.46 -7.43
C HIS A 54 -5.43 -8.50 -7.38
N ARG A 55 -6.63 -8.08 -7.02
CA ARG A 55 -7.78 -8.96 -6.97
C ARG A 55 -8.14 -9.52 -8.35
N ASP A 56 -8.09 -8.68 -9.37
CA ASP A 56 -8.32 -9.08 -10.77
C ASP A 56 -7.24 -10.04 -11.24
N LEU A 57 -5.99 -9.79 -10.88
CA LEU A 57 -4.87 -10.68 -11.17
C LEU A 57 -5.10 -12.07 -10.56
N VAL A 58 -5.41 -12.12 -9.27
CA VAL A 58 -5.61 -13.36 -8.53
C VAL A 58 -6.79 -14.17 -9.10
N SER A 59 -7.86 -13.48 -9.52
CA SER A 59 -9.03 -14.15 -10.09
C SER A 59 -8.81 -14.64 -11.52
N SER A 60 -7.87 -14.08 -12.25
CA SER A 60 -7.59 -14.47 -13.64
C SER A 60 -6.54 -15.57 -13.78
N LEU A 61 -5.98 -16.06 -12.70
CA LEU A 61 -4.93 -17.07 -12.71
C LEU A 61 -5.43 -18.41 -13.24
N LYS A 62 -4.57 -19.10 -13.97
CA LYS A 62 -4.84 -20.41 -14.55
C LYS A 62 -3.71 -21.37 -14.22
N VAL A 63 -4.03 -22.67 -14.23
CA VAL A 63 -3.02 -23.72 -14.08
C VAL A 63 -1.99 -23.61 -15.21
N GLY A 64 -0.73 -23.68 -14.86
CA GLY A 64 0.38 -23.50 -15.79
C GLY A 64 0.95 -22.10 -15.85
N ASP A 65 0.28 -21.12 -15.24
CA ASP A 65 0.79 -19.75 -15.17
C ASP A 65 2.03 -19.69 -14.28
N GLU A 66 2.96 -18.85 -14.68
CA GLU A 66 4.16 -18.57 -13.89
C GLU A 66 3.93 -17.31 -13.07
N ILE A 67 4.28 -17.38 -11.80
CA ILE A 67 3.96 -16.31 -10.84
C ILE A 67 5.17 -15.96 -9.99
N LEU A 68 5.17 -14.73 -9.50
CA LEU A 68 6.09 -14.26 -8.46
C LEU A 68 5.32 -14.17 -7.16
N LEU A 69 5.76 -14.92 -6.14
CA LEU A 69 5.17 -14.85 -4.81
C LEU A 69 5.71 -13.65 -4.04
N SER A 70 4.95 -13.18 -3.05
CA SER A 70 5.35 -12.06 -2.18
C SER A 70 6.65 -12.34 -1.44
N SER A 71 6.97 -13.61 -1.21
CA SER A 71 8.23 -14.04 -0.61
C SER A 71 9.43 -13.96 -1.54
N GLY A 72 9.22 -13.67 -2.82
CA GLY A 72 10.27 -13.61 -3.83
C GLY A 72 10.46 -14.90 -4.63
N PHE A 73 9.74 -15.96 -4.32
CA PHE A 73 9.84 -17.21 -5.10
C PHE A 73 9.14 -17.08 -6.44
N VAL A 74 9.81 -17.58 -7.47
CA VAL A 74 9.21 -17.79 -8.79
C VAL A 74 8.63 -19.20 -8.82
N ALA A 75 7.39 -19.32 -9.23
CA ALA A 75 6.68 -20.60 -9.19
C ALA A 75 5.77 -20.77 -10.40
N ARG A 76 5.42 -22.02 -10.68
CA ARG A 76 4.41 -22.36 -11.67
C ARG A 76 3.20 -22.96 -10.97
N ILE A 77 2.01 -22.51 -11.34
CA ILE A 77 0.76 -22.97 -10.75
C ILE A 77 0.48 -24.40 -11.25
N ARG A 78 0.34 -25.34 -10.30
CA ARG A 78 -0.04 -26.72 -10.58
C ARG A 78 -1.51 -26.97 -10.34
N ALA A 79 -2.08 -26.35 -9.32
CA ALA A 79 -3.50 -26.48 -8.99
C ALA A 79 -4.00 -25.19 -8.35
N LEU A 80 -5.29 -24.94 -8.50
CA LEU A 80 -5.96 -23.76 -7.97
C LEU A 80 -7.13 -24.20 -7.10
N ASP A 81 -7.15 -23.66 -5.88
CA ASP A 81 -8.29 -23.72 -4.97
C ASP A 81 -8.85 -22.32 -4.75
N ASP A 82 -9.97 -22.21 -4.04
CA ASP A 82 -10.60 -20.92 -3.78
C ASP A 82 -9.69 -19.96 -3.01
N ASN A 83 -8.93 -20.48 -2.04
CA ASN A 83 -8.08 -19.67 -1.17
C ASN A 83 -6.58 -19.97 -1.32
N TYR A 84 -6.22 -21.08 -1.94
CA TYR A 84 -4.85 -21.55 -2.03
C TYR A 84 -4.49 -21.92 -3.45
N VAL A 85 -3.19 -21.95 -3.72
CA VAL A 85 -2.62 -22.45 -4.96
C VAL A 85 -1.53 -23.44 -4.61
N SER A 86 -1.43 -24.50 -5.42
CA SER A 86 -0.29 -25.40 -5.39
C SER A 86 0.72 -24.88 -6.40
N ALA A 87 1.87 -24.44 -5.93
CA ALA A 87 2.88 -23.80 -6.74
C ALA A 87 4.17 -24.60 -6.73
N GLU A 88 4.67 -24.92 -7.91
CA GLU A 88 5.95 -25.60 -8.07
C GLU A 88 7.07 -24.56 -8.10
N ILE A 89 7.95 -24.60 -7.10
CA ILE A 89 9.08 -23.65 -6.97
C ILE A 89 10.39 -24.24 -7.51
N ALA A 90 10.46 -25.54 -7.65
CA ALA A 90 11.59 -26.26 -8.20
C ALA A 90 11.09 -27.59 -8.76
N PRO A 91 11.87 -28.32 -9.57
CA PRO A 91 11.44 -29.63 -10.07
C PRO A 91 11.03 -30.56 -8.93
N ASN A 92 9.80 -31.03 -8.96
CA ASN A 92 9.19 -31.94 -7.97
C ASN A 92 9.02 -31.32 -6.58
N VAL A 93 9.18 -30.00 -6.42
CA VAL A 93 8.96 -29.28 -5.15
C VAL A 93 7.74 -28.40 -5.32
N VAL A 94 6.63 -28.82 -4.72
CA VAL A 94 5.36 -28.10 -4.78
C VAL A 94 5.01 -27.61 -3.38
N ILE A 95 4.71 -26.33 -3.28
CA ILE A 95 4.27 -25.71 -2.03
C ILE A 95 2.82 -25.26 -2.17
N LYS A 96 2.16 -25.14 -1.03
CA LYS A 96 0.81 -24.60 -0.96
C LYS A 96 0.90 -23.17 -0.46
N ALA A 97 0.43 -22.24 -1.25
CA ALA A 97 0.47 -20.80 -0.94
C ALA A 97 -0.93 -20.22 -1.01
N GLN A 98 -1.16 -19.15 -0.26
CA GLN A 98 -2.42 -18.42 -0.38
C GLN A 98 -2.47 -17.70 -1.73
N ARG A 99 -3.64 -17.64 -2.34
CA ARG A 99 -3.81 -16.89 -3.60
C ARG A 99 -3.43 -15.43 -3.47
N GLN A 100 -3.67 -14.85 -2.30
CA GLN A 100 -3.32 -13.45 -2.02
C GLN A 100 -1.81 -13.23 -1.92
N ALA A 101 -1.02 -14.26 -1.69
CA ALA A 101 0.43 -14.17 -1.63
C ALA A 101 1.08 -14.06 -3.01
N ILE A 102 0.31 -14.17 -4.08
CA ILE A 102 0.79 -13.97 -5.44
C ILE A 102 0.95 -12.49 -5.70
N ASN A 103 2.19 -12.06 -5.97
CA ASN A 103 2.49 -10.66 -6.20
C ASN A 103 2.22 -10.23 -7.64
N SER A 104 2.66 -11.03 -8.60
CA SER A 104 2.50 -10.71 -10.01
C SER A 104 2.53 -11.95 -10.88
N LEU A 105 1.99 -11.80 -12.10
CA LEU A 105 2.06 -12.79 -13.14
C LEU A 105 3.33 -12.57 -13.95
N LEU A 106 4.07 -13.63 -14.21
CA LEU A 106 5.32 -13.56 -14.97
C LEU A 106 5.10 -14.07 -16.40
N PRO A 107 5.92 -13.60 -17.34
CA PRO A 107 5.91 -14.15 -18.70
C PRO A 107 6.27 -15.63 -18.68
N LYS A 108 5.71 -16.39 -19.63
CA LYS A 108 6.01 -17.81 -19.77
C LYS A 108 7.50 -18.00 -20.08
N GLY A 109 8.11 -18.96 -19.41
CA GLY A 109 9.54 -19.24 -19.54
C GLY A 109 10.39 -18.70 -18.40
N THR A 110 9.89 -17.75 -17.62
CA THR A 110 10.63 -17.13 -16.50
C THR A 110 11.01 -18.16 -15.43
N TYR A 111 10.09 -19.05 -15.08
CA TYR A 111 10.30 -20.11 -14.11
C TYR A 111 11.45 -21.03 -14.52
N ARG A 112 11.42 -21.50 -15.76
CA ARG A 112 12.43 -22.40 -16.30
C ARG A 112 13.81 -21.74 -16.35
N GLU A 113 13.86 -20.52 -16.82
CA GLU A 113 15.10 -19.74 -16.92
C GLU A 113 15.76 -19.56 -15.55
N LYS A 114 14.98 -19.23 -14.52
CA LYS A 114 15.51 -19.02 -13.18
C LYS A 114 16.01 -20.31 -12.54
N ILE A 115 15.33 -21.41 -12.77
CA ILE A 115 15.75 -22.71 -12.23
C ILE A 115 17.03 -23.20 -12.91
N ASP A 116 17.12 -23.05 -14.21
CA ASP A 116 18.28 -23.49 -14.95
C ASP A 116 19.53 -22.64 -14.64
N ALA A 117 19.33 -21.39 -14.28
CA ALA A 117 20.44 -20.48 -13.99
C ALA A 117 21.02 -20.61 -12.58
N THR A 118 20.24 -21.06 -11.62
CA THR A 118 20.61 -21.02 -10.21
C THR A 118 21.76 -21.95 -9.81
N PRO A 119 21.85 -23.21 -10.27
CA PRO A 119 22.89 -24.12 -9.79
C PRO A 119 24.32 -23.73 -10.17
N GLU A 120 24.50 -23.04 -11.26
CA GLU A 120 25.83 -22.71 -11.75
C GLU A 120 26.52 -21.61 -10.96
N LYS A 121 25.75 -20.80 -10.26
CA LYS A 121 26.29 -19.63 -9.56
C LYS A 121 26.59 -19.88 -8.09
N ALA A 122 26.26 -21.05 -7.59
CA ALA A 122 26.54 -21.42 -6.21
C ALA A 122 28.01 -21.75 -5.97
N ASP A 123 28.77 -21.97 -7.01
CA ASP A 123 30.21 -22.20 -6.95
C ASP A 123 30.97 -20.87 -6.96
#